data_7032c14336d3ea32df31abc89799f84a
#
_entry.id   7032c14336d3ea32df31abc89799f84a
#
_cell.length_a   1.000
_cell.length_b   1.000
_cell.length_c   1.000
_cell.angle_alpha   90.00
_cell.angle_beta   90.00
_cell.angle_gamma   90.00
#
_symmetry.space_group_name_H-M   'P 1'
#
loop_
_entity.id
_entity.type
_entity.pdbx_description
1 polymer ?
#
loop_
_entity_poly.entity_id
_entity_poly.type
_entity_poly.pdbx_seq_one_letter_code
_entity_poly.pdbx_strand_id
1 'polypeptide(L)'
;MANPKQAGLDPEAKAALREKYLLERDKRLRADGNNQYVEIKHGFEQFLTDPHTPITERASVTDHVTFTFIGGGFAGLVTGARLKEQGITDVRIVEKGGDFGGTWYWNRYPGAQCDTASFVY
;
A
#
# COMPACT_ATOMS: atom_id res chain seq x y z
N MET A 1 -37.57 20.86 9.16
CA MET A 1 -37.60 19.53 9.85
C MET A 1 -36.16 19.06 9.96
N ALA A 2 -35.62 18.95 11.17
CA ALA A 2 -34.25 18.50 11.40
C ALA A 2 -34.11 16.99 11.07
N ASN A 3 -33.03 16.61 10.40
CA ASN A 3 -32.77 15.25 10.01
C ASN A 3 -32.46 14.38 11.26
N PRO A 4 -33.26 13.36 11.60
CA PRO A 4 -33.08 12.60 12.84
C PRO A 4 -31.86 11.70 12.86
N LYS A 5 -31.03 11.69 11.82
CA LYS A 5 -29.83 10.85 11.70
C LYS A 5 -28.52 11.49 12.20
N GLN A 6 -28.57 12.67 12.83
CA GLN A 6 -27.40 13.37 13.37
C GLN A 6 -27.40 13.51 14.90
N ALA A 7 -28.17 12.73 15.61
CA ALA A 7 -28.00 12.63 17.06
C ALA A 7 -26.68 11.85 17.29
N GLY A 8 -25.59 12.56 17.59
CA GLY A 8 -24.34 11.95 18.02
C GLY A 8 -24.58 11.10 19.26
N LEU A 9 -23.74 10.06 19.44
CA LEU A 9 -23.76 9.25 20.66
C LEU A 9 -23.69 10.18 21.89
N ASP A 10 -24.49 9.88 22.89
CA ASP A 10 -24.42 10.54 24.16
C ASP A 10 -23.00 10.41 24.77
N PRO A 11 -22.53 11.37 25.58
CA PRO A 11 -21.16 11.39 26.10
C PRO A 11 -20.77 10.12 26.86
N GLU A 12 -21.68 9.52 27.60
CA GLU A 12 -21.43 8.30 28.39
C GLU A 12 -21.28 7.09 27.46
N ALA A 13 -22.17 6.92 26.49
CA ALA A 13 -22.05 5.89 25.46
C ALA A 13 -20.76 6.03 24.64
N LYS A 14 -20.32 7.25 24.36
CA LYS A 14 -19.06 7.51 23.67
C LYS A 14 -17.83 7.13 24.53
N ALA A 15 -17.88 7.40 25.84
CA ALA A 15 -16.81 7.01 26.75
C ALA A 15 -16.71 5.49 26.86
N ALA A 16 -17.84 4.79 27.05
CA ALA A 16 -17.89 3.33 27.08
C ALA A 16 -17.38 2.70 25.77
N LEU A 17 -17.71 3.28 24.64
CA LEU A 17 -17.23 2.82 23.35
C LEU A 17 -15.70 3.01 23.21
N ARG A 18 -15.15 4.13 23.65
CA ARG A 18 -13.70 4.36 23.67
C ARG A 18 -12.97 3.35 24.55
N GLU A 19 -13.48 3.07 25.74
CA GLU A 19 -12.91 2.08 26.63
C GLU A 19 -12.91 0.69 25.95
N LYS A 20 -14.04 0.30 25.36
CA LYS A 20 -14.12 -0.95 24.58
C LYS A 20 -13.06 -1.02 23.47
N TYR A 21 -12.87 0.06 22.72
CA TYR A 21 -11.84 0.10 21.66
C TYR A 21 -10.42 -0.05 22.23
N LEU A 22 -10.13 0.55 23.38
CA LEU A 22 -8.83 0.42 24.03
C LEU A 22 -8.59 -1.03 24.47
N LEU A 23 -9.57 -1.67 25.11
CA LEU A 23 -9.49 -3.06 25.51
C LEU A 23 -9.29 -4.01 24.33
N GLU A 24 -10.01 -3.78 23.23
CA GLU A 24 -9.86 -4.57 22.00
C GLU A 24 -8.50 -4.35 21.31
N ARG A 25 -7.97 -3.13 21.35
CA ARG A 25 -6.62 -2.84 20.89
C ARG A 25 -5.59 -3.61 21.70
N ASP A 26 -5.70 -3.54 23.03
CA ASP A 26 -4.69 -4.11 23.95
C ASP A 26 -4.59 -5.63 23.82
N LYS A 27 -5.69 -6.31 23.46
CA LYS A 27 -5.67 -7.75 23.11
C LYS A 27 -4.78 -8.08 21.90
N ARG A 28 -4.54 -7.10 21.02
CA ARG A 28 -3.77 -7.28 19.77
C ARG A 28 -2.34 -6.76 19.89
N LEU A 29 -2.04 -5.98 20.92
CA LEU A 29 -0.69 -5.49 21.15
C LEU A 29 0.20 -6.62 21.67
N ARG A 30 1.34 -6.79 21.00
CA ARG A 30 2.37 -7.73 21.41
C ARG A 30 3.40 -7.01 22.28
N ALA A 31 3.93 -7.71 23.26
CA ALA A 31 4.98 -7.17 24.15
C ALA A 31 6.29 -6.84 23.40
N ASP A 32 6.55 -7.57 22.31
CA ASP A 32 7.73 -7.39 21.46
C ASP A 32 7.58 -6.22 20.46
N GLY A 33 6.39 -5.59 20.37
CA GLY A 33 6.14 -4.41 19.54
C GLY A 33 6.59 -4.60 18.10
N ASN A 34 7.44 -3.71 17.59
CA ASN A 34 7.96 -3.77 16.23
C ASN A 34 8.94 -4.94 16.00
N ASN A 35 9.48 -5.55 17.04
CA ASN A 35 10.37 -6.71 16.89
C ASN A 35 9.63 -7.97 16.39
N GLN A 36 8.30 -7.94 16.36
CA GLN A 36 7.50 -8.99 15.72
C GLN A 36 7.72 -9.06 14.19
N TYR A 37 8.12 -7.98 13.57
CA TYR A 37 8.37 -7.94 12.13
C TYR A 37 9.77 -8.43 11.82
N VAL A 38 9.85 -9.46 11.00
CA VAL A 38 11.11 -10.04 10.58
C VAL A 38 11.60 -9.27 9.35
N GLU A 39 12.80 -8.71 9.43
CA GLU A 39 13.45 -8.15 8.26
C GLU A 39 13.81 -9.26 7.25
N ILE A 40 13.77 -8.94 5.96
CA ILE A 40 14.18 -9.85 4.89
C ILE A 40 15.71 -9.98 4.91
N LYS A 41 16.21 -10.87 5.78
CA LYS A 41 17.62 -11.22 5.99
C LYS A 41 17.72 -12.72 6.29
N HIS A 42 18.90 -13.32 6.11
CA HIS A 42 19.23 -14.66 6.60
C HIS A 42 18.15 -15.74 6.33
N GLY A 43 18.10 -16.23 5.09
CA GLY A 43 17.15 -17.27 4.67
C GLY A 43 15.89 -16.78 3.98
N PHE A 44 15.76 -15.45 3.86
CA PHE A 44 14.67 -14.81 3.11
C PHE A 44 15.14 -14.01 1.90
N GLU A 45 16.41 -14.17 1.50
CA GLU A 45 17.04 -13.43 0.42
C GLU A 45 16.34 -13.64 -0.94
N GLN A 46 15.66 -14.77 -1.13
CA GLN A 46 14.86 -15.03 -2.33
C GLN A 46 13.75 -13.98 -2.55
N PHE A 47 13.28 -13.32 -1.49
CA PHE A 47 12.29 -12.25 -1.60
C PHE A 47 12.89 -10.89 -2.00
N LEU A 48 14.22 -10.80 -2.07
CA LEU A 48 14.91 -9.61 -2.59
C LEU A 48 15.07 -9.64 -4.10
N THR A 49 14.90 -10.82 -4.70
CA THR A 49 15.06 -11.04 -6.13
C THR A 49 13.70 -11.08 -6.81
N ASP A 50 13.61 -10.51 -8.01
CA ASP A 50 12.41 -10.62 -8.83
C ASP A 50 12.32 -12.04 -9.42
N PRO A 51 11.29 -12.83 -9.07
CA PRO A 51 11.13 -14.18 -9.58
C PRO A 51 10.53 -14.24 -11.00
N HIS A 52 10.05 -13.11 -11.52
CA HIS A 52 9.30 -13.03 -12.77
C HIS A 52 10.13 -12.46 -13.92
N THR A 53 11.10 -11.61 -13.58
CA THR A 53 11.92 -10.92 -14.58
C THR A 53 13.39 -10.98 -14.20
N PRO A 54 14.28 -11.46 -15.08
CA PRO A 54 15.71 -11.45 -14.84
C PRO A 54 16.22 -10.03 -14.63
N ILE A 55 17.16 -9.85 -13.71
CA ILE A 55 17.84 -8.58 -13.51
C ILE A 55 18.70 -8.30 -14.74
N THR A 56 18.48 -7.15 -15.35
CA THR A 56 19.32 -6.65 -16.44
C THR A 56 20.19 -5.52 -15.92
N GLU A 57 21.49 -5.71 -15.97
CA GLU A 57 22.44 -4.64 -15.63
C GLU A 57 22.32 -3.51 -16.65
N ARG A 58 22.24 -2.31 -16.15
CA ARG A 58 22.20 -1.08 -16.95
C ARG A 58 22.90 0.05 -16.22
N ALA A 59 23.36 1.04 -16.97
CA ALA A 59 23.92 2.26 -16.39
C ALA A 59 22.86 3.01 -15.59
N SER A 60 23.30 3.69 -14.55
CA SER A 60 22.43 4.61 -13.79
C SER A 60 21.93 5.73 -14.69
N VAL A 61 20.67 6.06 -14.55
CA VAL A 61 20.05 7.18 -15.23
C VAL A 61 20.05 8.38 -14.27
N THR A 62 20.61 9.50 -14.70
CA THR A 62 20.57 10.78 -13.98
C THR A 62 19.99 11.81 -14.92
N ASP A 63 18.81 12.32 -14.59
CA ASP A 63 18.13 13.35 -15.35
C ASP A 63 17.18 14.14 -14.42
N HIS A 64 16.42 15.04 -15.02
CA HIS A 64 15.43 15.84 -14.32
C HIS A 64 14.05 15.58 -14.93
N VAL A 65 13.06 15.38 -14.08
CA VAL A 65 11.65 15.31 -14.44
C VAL A 65 10.82 16.10 -13.44
N THR A 66 9.69 16.62 -13.89
CA THR A 66 8.81 17.44 -13.03
C THR A 66 8.17 16.60 -11.94
N PHE A 67 7.79 15.35 -12.24
CA PHE A 67 7.18 14.44 -11.28
C PHE A 67 7.86 13.07 -11.30
N THR A 68 8.24 12.59 -10.13
CA THR A 68 8.72 11.22 -9.95
C THR A 68 7.83 10.49 -8.95
N PHE A 69 7.38 9.29 -9.32
CA PHE A 69 6.68 8.36 -8.46
C PHE A 69 7.54 7.15 -8.17
N ILE A 70 7.55 6.72 -6.92
CA ILE A 70 8.17 5.47 -6.49
C ILE A 70 7.07 4.44 -6.33
N GLY A 71 7.12 3.41 -7.15
CA GLY A 71 6.15 2.32 -7.21
C GLY A 71 5.22 2.37 -8.41
N GLY A 72 5.21 1.28 -9.18
CA GLY A 72 4.40 1.08 -10.39
C GLY A 72 3.12 0.28 -10.15
N GLY A 73 2.58 0.29 -8.92
CA GLY A 73 1.27 -0.26 -8.61
C GLY A 73 0.14 0.66 -9.03
N PHE A 74 -1.09 0.40 -8.55
CA PHE A 74 -2.28 1.19 -8.92
C PHE A 74 -2.10 2.69 -8.68
N ALA A 75 -1.54 3.09 -7.56
CA ALA A 75 -1.34 4.50 -7.25
C ALA A 75 -0.46 5.20 -8.30
N GLY A 76 0.70 4.60 -8.63
CA GLY A 76 1.61 5.15 -9.64
C GLY A 76 0.98 5.22 -11.03
N LEU A 77 0.31 4.13 -11.45
CA LEU A 77 -0.33 4.06 -12.77
C LEU A 77 -1.49 5.04 -12.91
N VAL A 78 -2.39 5.08 -11.93
CA VAL A 78 -3.55 6.00 -11.95
C VAL A 78 -3.09 7.45 -11.90
N THR A 79 -2.11 7.77 -11.05
CA THR A 79 -1.58 9.13 -10.96
C THR A 79 -0.91 9.54 -12.26
N GLY A 80 -0.09 8.66 -12.86
CA GLY A 80 0.54 8.92 -14.15
C GLY A 80 -0.49 9.17 -15.26
N ALA A 81 -1.56 8.38 -15.31
CA ALA A 81 -2.65 8.56 -16.26
C ALA A 81 -3.35 9.91 -16.06
N ARG A 82 -3.67 10.27 -14.81
CA ARG A 82 -4.33 11.55 -14.49
C ARG A 82 -3.47 12.76 -14.80
N LEU A 83 -2.17 12.69 -14.53
CA LEU A 83 -1.24 13.76 -14.92
C LEU A 83 -1.22 13.94 -16.45
N LYS A 84 -1.17 12.84 -17.19
CA LYS A 84 -1.21 12.86 -18.65
C LYS A 84 -2.51 13.48 -19.19
N GLU A 85 -3.66 13.15 -18.61
CA GLU A 85 -4.95 13.76 -18.94
C GLU A 85 -4.96 15.28 -18.72
N GLN A 86 -4.19 15.77 -17.77
CA GLN A 86 -4.00 17.20 -17.50
C GLN A 86 -2.89 17.85 -18.38
N GLY A 87 -2.36 17.12 -19.34
CA GLY A 87 -1.30 17.61 -20.22
C GLY A 87 0.10 17.57 -19.62
N ILE A 88 0.27 16.98 -18.44
CA ILE A 88 1.57 16.84 -17.77
C ILE A 88 2.18 15.51 -18.21
N THR A 89 3.21 15.58 -19.07
CA THR A 89 3.85 14.41 -19.67
C THR A 89 5.26 14.14 -19.14
N ASP A 90 5.87 15.11 -18.45
CA ASP A 90 7.20 15.02 -17.86
C ASP A 90 7.12 14.30 -16.50
N VAL A 91 6.83 13.01 -16.57
CA VAL A 91 6.57 12.14 -15.42
C VAL A 91 7.43 10.87 -15.52
N ARG A 92 8.01 10.45 -14.41
CA ARG A 92 8.70 9.18 -14.29
C ARG A 92 8.10 8.33 -13.18
N ILE A 93 7.88 7.07 -13.45
CA ILE A 93 7.53 6.06 -12.44
C ILE A 93 8.74 5.14 -12.29
N VAL A 94 9.24 5.02 -11.07
CA VAL A 94 10.35 4.12 -10.72
C VAL A 94 9.77 2.91 -10.03
N GLU A 95 9.96 1.73 -10.61
CA GLU A 95 9.47 0.46 -10.09
C GLU A 95 10.65 -0.46 -9.76
N LYS A 96 10.56 -1.19 -8.65
CA LYS A 96 11.55 -2.19 -8.24
C LYS A 96 11.41 -3.47 -9.05
N GLY A 97 10.19 -3.89 -9.35
CA GLY A 97 9.90 -5.06 -10.16
C GLY A 97 10.23 -4.84 -11.63
N GLY A 98 10.33 -5.92 -12.38
CA GLY A 98 10.61 -5.87 -13.82
C GLY A 98 9.45 -5.35 -14.67
N ASP A 99 8.27 -5.15 -14.06
CA ASP A 99 7.11 -4.60 -14.73
C ASP A 99 6.16 -3.93 -13.72
N PHE A 100 5.16 -3.22 -14.24
CA PHE A 100 4.10 -2.61 -13.46
C PHE A 100 3.14 -3.65 -12.88
N GLY A 101 2.39 -3.25 -11.85
CA GLY A 101 1.35 -4.06 -11.24
C GLY A 101 1.38 -4.08 -9.71
N GLY A 102 2.50 -3.65 -9.08
CA GLY A 102 2.62 -3.58 -7.62
C GLY A 102 2.32 -4.94 -6.97
N THR A 103 1.38 -4.98 -6.03
CA THR A 103 0.95 -6.21 -5.36
C THR A 103 0.62 -7.34 -6.35
N TRP A 104 0.00 -7.04 -7.48
CA TRP A 104 -0.41 -8.03 -8.46
C TRP A 104 0.70 -8.43 -9.43
N TYR A 105 1.77 -7.70 -9.49
CA TYR A 105 3.00 -8.14 -10.11
C TYR A 105 3.69 -9.23 -9.27
N TRP A 106 3.77 -9.04 -7.95
CA TRP A 106 4.46 -9.94 -7.04
C TRP A 106 3.64 -11.19 -6.67
N ASN A 107 2.30 -11.07 -6.60
CA ASN A 107 1.41 -12.14 -6.17
C ASN A 107 0.73 -12.80 -7.39
N ARG A 108 1.44 -13.67 -8.08
CA ARG A 108 0.99 -14.39 -9.29
C ARG A 108 0.79 -15.89 -9.05
N TYR A 109 0.46 -16.29 -7.86
CA TYR A 109 0.22 -17.69 -7.53
C TYR A 109 -1.27 -18.05 -7.68
N PRO A 110 -1.60 -19.34 -7.94
CA PRO A 110 -3.00 -19.77 -7.99
C PRO A 110 -3.72 -19.51 -6.68
N GLY A 111 -4.90 -18.90 -6.76
CA GLY A 111 -5.69 -18.51 -5.59
C GLY A 111 -5.29 -17.16 -4.97
N ALA A 112 -4.35 -16.41 -5.55
CA ALA A 112 -4.07 -15.04 -5.13
C ALA A 112 -5.35 -14.20 -5.26
N GLN A 113 -5.78 -13.61 -4.15
CA GLN A 113 -6.99 -12.80 -4.10
C GLN A 113 -6.88 -11.73 -3.02
N CYS A 114 -7.65 -10.67 -3.18
CA CYS A 114 -7.84 -9.68 -2.13
C CYS A 114 -9.03 -10.06 -1.25
N ASP A 115 -8.88 -9.96 0.05
CA ASP A 115 -9.95 -10.17 1.04
C ASP A 115 -10.71 -8.89 1.36
N THR A 116 -10.27 -7.77 0.82
CA THR A 116 -10.99 -6.49 0.92
C THR A 116 -12.12 -6.44 -0.11
N ALA A 117 -13.28 -5.95 0.31
CA ALA A 117 -14.42 -5.78 -0.58
C ALA A 117 -14.05 -4.93 -1.81
N SER A 118 -14.41 -5.40 -3.01
CA SER A 118 -13.97 -4.82 -4.28
C SER A 118 -14.37 -3.36 -4.50
N PHE A 119 -15.40 -2.87 -3.82
CA PHE A 119 -15.84 -1.47 -3.90
C PHE A 119 -15.03 -0.50 -3.01
N VAL A 120 -14.13 -1.02 -2.18
CA VAL A 120 -13.24 -0.20 -1.32
C VAL A 120 -11.78 -0.29 -1.73
N TYR A 121 -11.39 -1.35 -2.54
CA TYR A 121 -10.03 -1.63 -2.98
C TYR A 121 -9.60 -0.79 -4.18
#